data_6452bf347fa0aabe6bab35a41b16be01
#
_entry.id   6452bf347fa0aabe6bab35a41b16be01
#
_cell.length_a   1.000
_cell.length_b   1.000
_cell.length_c   1.000
_cell.angle_alpha   90.00
_cell.angle_beta   90.00
_cell.angle_gamma   90.00
#
_symmetry.space_group_name_H-M   'P 1'
#
loop_
_entity.id
_entity.type
_entity.pdbx_description
1 polymer ?
#
loop_
_entity_poly.entity_id
_entity_poly.type
_entity_poly.pdbx_seq_one_letter_code
_entity_poly.pdbx_strand_id
1 'polypeptide(L)'
;MIFTSRGMLASAVAALAILVTAGCSGSGVYATTQIPTPATPSTSSSAPSTTTPPAACGNPLASFAPTGANPAPSAIPAGSDMGKIKARGRLIAGVSADTLLLGARNPLNSQIEGFDIEMLKAVSKAIFGDPNKIEFKVITTGQRLAVLKDGSVDIVARAYTINCTRWAQIDFSTEYYLAGQKVLVAKGATVNGKPVTGIEDLKGKKVCAPVGSTSMEKLKTFAGLVPVGSDTHTGCLVLFQQGKVDAITGDDTVLAGLAAQDPYAVVVKAPAFTKEPYGLGISKNNPDFVRFVNGVLQQMRTDGQWAAAYDTWLKGALGPAPAPPSPVYGRQP
;
A
#
# COMPACT_ATOMS: atom_id res chain seq x y z
N MET A 1 38.00 -30.36 -66.35
CA MET A 1 38.11 -29.46 -67.54
C MET A 1 38.22 -28.06 -66.94
N ILE A 2 39.42 -27.52 -66.65
CA ILE A 2 40.34 -26.88 -67.57
C ILE A 2 39.67 -25.69 -68.29
N PHE A 3 40.07 -24.51 -67.96
CA PHE A 3 40.85 -23.44 -68.54
C PHE A 3 40.52 -22.13 -67.81
N THR A 4 41.34 -21.47 -67.07
CA THR A 4 42.51 -20.57 -67.33
C THR A 4 42.28 -19.43 -68.35
N SER A 5 42.44 -18.19 -67.91
CA SER A 5 43.41 -17.18 -68.40
C SER A 5 43.04 -15.81 -67.81
N ARG A 6 43.90 -15.11 -67.08
CA ARG A 6 45.13 -14.33 -67.40
C ARG A 6 44.89 -13.15 -68.35
N GLY A 7 45.29 -11.99 -67.89
CA GLY A 7 45.75 -10.86 -68.67
C GLY A 7 45.43 -9.51 -68.03
N MET A 8 46.30 -8.94 -67.35
CA MET A 8 47.37 -7.91 -67.63
C MET A 8 46.86 -6.47 -67.62
N LEU A 9 47.31 -5.75 -66.62
CA LEU A 9 48.16 -4.53 -66.65
C LEU A 9 47.73 -3.36 -67.54
N ALA A 10 47.51 -2.20 -66.94
CA ALA A 10 48.24 -0.98 -67.33
C ALA A 10 48.03 0.13 -66.26
N SER A 11 49.18 0.70 -65.95
CA SER A 11 49.38 1.86 -65.06
C SER A 11 48.85 3.14 -65.69
N ALA A 12 48.50 4.14 -64.84
CA ALA A 12 48.84 5.53 -65.04
C ALA A 12 48.37 6.45 -63.91
N VAL A 13 49.35 7.05 -63.31
CA VAL A 13 49.52 8.48 -63.02
C VAL A 13 48.69 9.11 -61.90
N ALA A 14 49.50 9.59 -60.96
CA ALA A 14 49.16 10.44 -59.81
C ALA A 14 48.44 11.75 -60.21
N ALA A 15 47.44 12.09 -59.41
CA ALA A 15 47.03 13.47 -59.18
C ALA A 15 46.82 13.72 -57.72
N LEU A 16 47.71 14.52 -57.18
CA LEU A 16 47.73 15.01 -55.80
C LEU A 16 46.57 16.01 -55.63
N ALA A 17 45.50 15.63 -54.93
CA ALA A 17 44.47 16.53 -54.51
C ALA A 17 44.55 16.66 -52.98
N ILE A 18 45.02 17.80 -52.56
CA ILE A 18 45.03 18.24 -51.14
C ILE A 18 43.55 18.55 -50.79
N LEU A 19 42.89 17.63 -50.11
CA LEU A 19 41.61 17.87 -49.46
C LEU A 19 41.87 18.45 -48.09
N VAL A 20 41.61 19.74 -47.94
CA VAL A 20 41.50 20.47 -46.67
C VAL A 20 40.37 19.82 -45.87
N THR A 21 40.74 19.13 -44.79
CA THR A 21 39.76 18.68 -43.81
C THR A 21 39.26 19.89 -43.04
N ALA A 22 38.11 20.43 -43.43
CA ALA A 22 37.36 21.34 -42.57
C ALA A 22 36.90 20.53 -41.36
N GLY A 23 37.63 20.65 -40.24
CA GLY A 23 37.20 20.16 -38.97
C GLY A 23 35.92 20.89 -38.55
N CYS A 24 34.78 20.22 -38.60
CA CYS A 24 33.56 20.64 -37.89
C CYS A 24 33.86 20.49 -36.40
N SER A 25 34.38 21.52 -35.78
CA SER A 25 34.30 21.70 -34.34
C SER A 25 32.86 22.13 -34.03
N GLY A 26 31.95 21.16 -34.01
CA GLY A 26 30.65 21.34 -33.42
C GLY A 26 30.83 21.44 -31.91
N SER A 27 30.98 22.65 -31.41
CA SER A 27 30.74 22.93 -29.98
C SER A 27 29.25 22.68 -29.70
N GLY A 28 28.93 21.43 -29.49
CA GLY A 28 27.63 21.06 -28.92
C GLY A 28 27.57 21.65 -27.52
N VAL A 29 26.93 22.81 -27.42
CA VAL A 29 26.49 23.32 -26.15
C VAL A 29 25.40 22.37 -25.68
N TYR A 30 25.80 21.36 -24.92
CA TYR A 30 24.83 20.60 -24.13
C TYR A 30 24.17 21.62 -23.23
N ALA A 31 22.88 21.92 -23.48
CA ALA A 31 22.09 22.66 -22.54
C ALA A 31 22.18 21.90 -21.20
N THR A 32 22.92 22.45 -20.26
CA THR A 32 22.95 21.92 -18.91
C THR A 32 21.52 22.00 -18.38
N THR A 33 20.81 20.88 -18.41
CA THR A 33 19.56 20.74 -17.69
C THR A 33 19.88 21.06 -16.25
N GLN A 34 19.46 22.21 -15.80
CA GLN A 34 19.60 22.57 -14.39
C GLN A 34 18.88 21.52 -13.57
N ILE A 35 19.65 20.73 -12.81
CA ILE A 35 19.08 19.86 -11.80
C ILE A 35 18.32 20.80 -10.86
N PRO A 36 17.00 20.61 -10.66
CA PRO A 36 16.25 21.44 -9.72
C PRO A 36 16.94 21.38 -8.37
N THR A 37 17.43 22.49 -7.89
CA THR A 37 17.94 22.59 -6.53
C THR A 37 16.84 22.15 -5.59
N PRO A 38 17.07 21.16 -4.70
CA PRO A 38 16.05 20.77 -3.73
C PRO A 38 15.63 22.02 -2.97
N ALA A 39 14.33 22.30 -2.95
CA ALA A 39 13.80 23.40 -2.18
C ALA A 39 14.26 23.24 -0.73
N THR A 40 14.94 24.23 -0.20
CA THR A 40 15.33 24.28 1.20
C THR A 40 14.06 24.06 2.01
N PRO A 41 13.98 23.08 2.91
CA PRO A 41 12.79 22.90 3.72
C PRO A 41 12.57 24.18 4.51
N SER A 42 11.49 24.89 4.21
CA SER A 42 11.03 25.99 5.05
C SER A 42 10.80 25.43 6.44
N THR A 43 11.58 25.84 7.40
CA THR A 43 11.34 25.61 8.81
C THR A 43 10.07 26.33 9.21
N SER A 44 8.93 25.76 8.88
CA SER A 44 7.67 26.13 9.50
C SER A 44 7.78 25.74 10.96
N SER A 45 7.98 26.72 11.81
CA SER A 45 7.85 26.60 13.26
C SER A 45 6.44 26.07 13.54
N SER A 46 6.32 24.75 13.73
CA SER A 46 5.09 24.11 14.16
C SER A 46 4.85 24.57 15.60
N ALA A 47 3.87 25.43 15.80
CA ALA A 47 3.30 25.63 17.14
C ALA A 47 2.92 24.26 17.73
N PRO A 48 3.07 24.03 19.04
CA PRO A 48 2.71 22.79 19.67
C PRO A 48 1.22 22.51 19.39
N SER A 49 0.95 21.50 18.57
CA SER A 49 -0.40 21.01 18.37
C SER A 49 -0.90 20.50 19.71
N THR A 50 -1.80 21.24 20.32
CA THR A 50 -2.63 20.72 21.41
C THR A 50 -3.38 19.50 20.86
N THR A 51 -2.95 18.31 21.26
CA THR A 51 -3.65 17.07 20.94
C THR A 51 -4.99 17.08 21.66
N THR A 52 -6.02 17.57 20.99
CA THR A 52 -7.40 17.34 21.42
C THR A 52 -7.60 15.82 21.47
N PRO A 53 -8.08 15.26 22.61
CA PRO A 53 -8.40 13.84 22.66
C PRO A 53 -9.30 13.45 21.48
N PRO A 54 -9.13 12.27 20.88
CA PRO A 54 -10.01 11.84 19.79
C PRO A 54 -11.46 11.95 20.24
N ALA A 55 -12.30 12.58 19.44
CA ALA A 55 -13.73 12.68 19.72
C ALA A 55 -14.25 11.26 20.01
N ALA A 56 -14.96 11.10 21.14
CA ALA A 56 -15.56 9.82 21.50
C ALA A 56 -16.54 9.44 20.38
N CYS A 57 -16.24 8.37 19.63
CA CYS A 57 -17.08 7.91 18.52
C CYS A 57 -17.92 6.67 18.89
N GLY A 58 -18.04 6.37 20.17
CA GLY A 58 -18.66 5.13 20.66
C GLY A 58 -17.79 3.91 20.33
N ASN A 59 -18.40 2.82 19.87
CA ASN A 59 -17.64 1.65 19.42
C ASN A 59 -17.00 1.93 18.05
N PRO A 60 -15.66 2.01 17.93
CA PRO A 60 -15.01 2.27 16.64
C PRO A 60 -15.22 1.15 15.61
N LEU A 61 -15.53 -0.07 16.04
CA LEU A 61 -15.81 -1.19 15.13
C LEU A 61 -17.24 -1.19 14.59
N ALA A 62 -18.15 -0.41 15.18
CA ALA A 62 -19.52 -0.32 14.70
C ALA A 62 -19.55 0.39 13.35
N SER A 63 -20.20 -0.25 12.36
CA SER A 63 -20.47 0.28 11.03
C SER A 63 -21.97 0.29 10.75
N PHE A 64 -22.37 0.66 9.54
CA PHE A 64 -23.77 0.69 9.11
C PHE A 64 -24.27 -0.72 8.78
N ALA A 65 -25.44 -1.10 9.29
CA ALA A 65 -26.05 -2.36 8.92
C ALA A 65 -26.45 -2.37 7.44
N PRO A 66 -26.30 -3.49 6.72
CA PRO A 66 -26.91 -3.66 5.40
C PRO A 66 -28.44 -3.46 5.49
N THR A 67 -29.07 -2.91 4.46
CA THR A 67 -30.52 -2.73 4.40
C THR A 67 -31.28 -4.00 3.97
N GLY A 68 -30.58 -5.10 3.82
CA GLY A 68 -31.06 -6.40 3.35
C GLY A 68 -30.02 -7.10 2.50
N ALA A 69 -30.43 -8.07 1.71
CA ALA A 69 -29.55 -8.70 0.73
C ALA A 69 -29.14 -7.68 -0.34
N ASN A 70 -27.87 -7.71 -0.75
CA ASN A 70 -27.43 -6.84 -1.85
C ASN A 70 -28.19 -7.17 -3.13
N PRO A 71 -28.62 -6.15 -3.90
CA PRO A 71 -29.28 -6.36 -5.17
C PRO A 71 -28.34 -7.05 -6.16
N ALA A 72 -28.89 -7.87 -7.05
CA ALA A 72 -28.14 -8.37 -8.19
C ALA A 72 -27.57 -7.20 -9.02
N PRO A 73 -26.45 -7.38 -9.75
CA PRO A 73 -25.88 -6.30 -10.55
C PRO A 73 -26.85 -5.63 -11.51
N SER A 74 -27.79 -6.39 -12.10
CA SER A 74 -28.83 -5.86 -12.99
C SER A 74 -29.90 -5.01 -12.27
N ALA A 75 -30.08 -5.19 -10.97
CA ALA A 75 -31.10 -4.56 -10.14
C ALA A 75 -30.57 -3.39 -9.30
N ILE A 76 -29.32 -2.98 -9.46
CA ILE A 76 -28.74 -1.83 -8.73
C ILE A 76 -29.46 -0.54 -9.18
N PRO A 77 -30.05 0.23 -8.25
CA PRO A 77 -30.75 1.48 -8.59
C PRO A 77 -29.79 2.52 -9.18
N ALA A 78 -30.14 3.12 -10.32
CA ALA A 78 -29.30 4.08 -11.03
C ALA A 78 -28.92 5.32 -10.19
N GLY A 79 -29.81 5.77 -9.29
CA GLY A 79 -29.58 6.94 -8.42
C GLY A 79 -28.70 6.66 -7.20
N SER A 80 -28.44 5.39 -6.87
CA SER A 80 -27.59 5.01 -5.72
C SER A 80 -26.10 5.27 -6.01
N ASP A 81 -25.29 5.27 -4.96
CA ASP A 81 -23.83 5.41 -5.13
C ASP A 81 -23.24 4.28 -5.97
N MET A 82 -23.70 3.03 -5.76
CA MET A 82 -23.32 1.89 -6.60
C MET A 82 -23.80 2.07 -8.06
N GLY A 83 -24.97 2.68 -8.27
CA GLY A 83 -25.48 3.02 -9.61
C GLY A 83 -24.59 4.00 -10.35
N LYS A 84 -24.09 5.03 -9.67
CA LYS A 84 -23.12 6.00 -10.22
C LYS A 84 -21.80 5.32 -10.59
N ILE A 85 -21.26 4.47 -9.71
CA ILE A 85 -20.05 3.66 -9.96
C ILE A 85 -20.27 2.75 -11.15
N LYS A 86 -21.43 2.08 -11.23
CA LYS A 86 -21.81 1.20 -12.33
C LYS A 86 -21.90 1.93 -13.65
N ALA A 87 -22.54 3.11 -13.68
CA ALA A 87 -22.67 3.95 -14.87
C ALA A 87 -21.31 4.41 -15.42
N ARG A 88 -20.33 4.65 -14.54
CA ARG A 88 -18.93 4.95 -14.90
C ARG A 88 -18.19 3.73 -15.48
N GLY A 89 -18.68 2.53 -15.27
CA GLY A 89 -18.13 1.29 -15.83
C GLY A 89 -17.00 0.64 -15.04
N ARG A 90 -16.59 1.21 -13.91
CA ARG A 90 -15.52 0.69 -13.03
C ARG A 90 -15.59 1.22 -11.63
N LEU A 91 -15.10 0.43 -10.65
CA LEU A 91 -14.80 0.85 -9.30
C LEU A 91 -13.41 1.52 -9.30
N ILE A 92 -13.24 2.67 -8.66
CA ILE A 92 -11.93 3.31 -8.48
C ILE A 92 -11.47 3.07 -7.04
N ALA A 93 -10.36 2.36 -6.86
CA ALA A 93 -9.89 1.93 -5.55
C ALA A 93 -8.48 2.41 -5.24
N GLY A 94 -8.30 3.05 -4.08
CA GLY A 94 -7.00 3.42 -3.54
C GLY A 94 -6.34 2.21 -2.87
N VAL A 95 -5.15 1.82 -3.36
CA VAL A 95 -4.47 0.59 -2.94
C VAL A 95 -2.97 0.80 -2.75
N SER A 96 -2.31 -0.17 -2.12
CA SER A 96 -0.86 -0.35 -2.24
C SER A 96 -0.52 -1.12 -3.52
N ALA A 97 0.72 -0.96 -3.99
CA ALA A 97 1.29 -1.80 -5.04
C ALA A 97 2.65 -2.41 -4.63
N ASP A 98 3.03 -2.23 -3.37
CA ASP A 98 4.32 -2.64 -2.80
C ASP A 98 4.18 -3.40 -1.46
N THR A 99 2.96 -3.57 -0.93
CA THR A 99 2.72 -4.31 0.33
C THR A 99 2.43 -5.77 0.01
N LEU A 100 3.50 -6.59 -0.06
CA LEU A 100 3.38 -8.03 -0.32
C LEU A 100 2.36 -8.68 0.63
N LEU A 101 1.59 -9.65 0.14
CA LEU A 101 0.47 -10.34 0.77
C LEU A 101 -0.86 -9.55 0.80
N LEU A 102 -0.84 -8.22 0.86
CA LEU A 102 -2.05 -7.40 0.99
C LEU A 102 -2.43 -6.69 -0.31
N GLY A 103 -1.48 -6.00 -0.92
CA GLY A 103 -1.65 -5.30 -2.19
C GLY A 103 -0.28 -5.02 -2.81
N ALA A 104 0.17 -5.88 -3.69
CA ALA A 104 1.46 -5.77 -4.34
C ALA A 104 1.35 -6.06 -5.84
N ARG A 105 2.19 -5.39 -6.62
CA ARG A 105 2.30 -5.67 -8.05
C ARG A 105 3.09 -6.95 -8.28
N ASN A 106 2.46 -7.91 -8.92
CA ASN A 106 3.11 -9.14 -9.33
C ASN A 106 4.02 -8.84 -10.54
N PRO A 107 5.33 -9.10 -10.45
CA PRO A 107 6.28 -8.78 -11.53
C PRO A 107 6.09 -9.64 -12.80
N LEU A 108 5.42 -10.78 -12.68
CA LEU A 108 5.24 -11.70 -13.81
C LEU A 108 4.06 -11.32 -14.70
N ASN A 109 2.99 -10.77 -14.11
CA ASN A 109 1.75 -10.45 -14.85
C ASN A 109 1.36 -8.98 -14.75
N SER A 110 2.12 -8.16 -13.98
CA SER A 110 1.87 -6.73 -13.73
C SER A 110 0.54 -6.42 -13.02
N GLN A 111 -0.18 -7.42 -12.53
CA GLN A 111 -1.42 -7.22 -11.79
C GLN A 111 -1.11 -6.81 -10.34
N ILE A 112 -2.00 -6.00 -9.75
CA ILE A 112 -1.97 -5.75 -8.30
C ILE A 112 -2.86 -6.82 -7.65
N GLU A 113 -2.29 -7.56 -6.71
CA GLU A 113 -2.93 -8.71 -6.07
C GLU A 113 -2.61 -8.78 -4.57
N GLY A 114 -3.40 -9.50 -3.81
CA GLY A 114 -3.24 -9.65 -2.37
C GLY A 114 -4.58 -9.66 -1.63
N PHE A 115 -4.53 -9.85 -0.32
CA PHE A 115 -5.73 -10.02 0.50
C PHE A 115 -6.67 -8.81 0.46
N ASP A 116 -6.15 -7.57 0.53
CA ASP A 116 -6.93 -6.35 0.39
C ASP A 116 -7.60 -6.26 -0.99
N ILE A 117 -6.91 -6.76 -2.03
CA ILE A 117 -7.41 -6.73 -3.40
C ILE A 117 -8.57 -7.72 -3.58
N GLU A 118 -8.55 -8.87 -2.89
CA GLU A 118 -9.69 -9.81 -2.94
C GLU A 118 -10.97 -9.20 -2.36
N MET A 119 -10.87 -8.36 -1.32
CA MET A 119 -12.03 -7.62 -0.78
C MET A 119 -12.61 -6.68 -1.86
N LEU A 120 -11.75 -5.97 -2.59
CA LEU A 120 -12.17 -5.07 -3.67
C LEU A 120 -12.76 -5.82 -4.87
N LYS A 121 -12.18 -6.96 -5.23
CA LYS A 121 -12.72 -7.83 -6.30
C LYS A 121 -14.12 -8.33 -5.97
N ALA A 122 -14.38 -8.67 -4.71
CA ALA A 122 -15.73 -9.06 -4.28
C ALA A 122 -16.73 -7.89 -4.41
N VAL A 123 -16.32 -6.66 -4.04
CA VAL A 123 -17.16 -5.46 -4.23
C VAL A 123 -17.42 -5.20 -5.71
N SER A 124 -16.39 -5.27 -6.56
CA SER A 124 -16.53 -5.10 -8.00
C SER A 124 -17.49 -6.15 -8.61
N LYS A 125 -17.31 -7.41 -8.24
CA LYS A 125 -18.19 -8.51 -8.69
C LYS A 125 -19.65 -8.26 -8.28
N ALA A 126 -19.88 -7.75 -7.07
CA ALA A 126 -21.23 -7.44 -6.60
C ALA A 126 -21.86 -6.27 -7.37
N ILE A 127 -21.09 -5.29 -7.85
CA ILE A 127 -21.60 -4.15 -8.63
C ILE A 127 -21.78 -4.51 -10.10
N PHE A 128 -20.82 -5.20 -10.72
CA PHE A 128 -20.72 -5.38 -12.16
C PHE A 128 -20.99 -6.81 -12.65
N GLY A 129 -20.98 -7.80 -11.75
CA GLY A 129 -20.89 -9.22 -12.12
C GLY A 129 -19.47 -9.66 -12.50
N ASP A 130 -18.52 -8.72 -12.55
CA ASP A 130 -17.13 -8.91 -12.96
C ASP A 130 -16.16 -8.39 -11.88
N PRO A 131 -15.31 -9.24 -11.28
CA PRO A 131 -14.35 -8.83 -10.27
C PRO A 131 -13.24 -7.92 -10.78
N ASN A 132 -13.05 -7.81 -12.09
CA ASN A 132 -11.95 -7.07 -12.72
C ASN A 132 -12.34 -5.66 -13.20
N LYS A 133 -13.58 -5.22 -12.98
CA LYS A 133 -14.04 -3.86 -13.29
C LYS A 133 -13.53 -2.85 -12.24
N ILE A 134 -12.21 -2.85 -11.98
CA ILE A 134 -11.55 -1.97 -11.01
C ILE A 134 -10.43 -1.18 -11.70
N GLU A 135 -10.38 0.11 -11.40
CA GLU A 135 -9.21 0.96 -11.64
C GLU A 135 -8.47 1.12 -10.31
N PHE A 136 -7.24 0.65 -10.23
CA PHE A 136 -6.41 0.82 -9.04
C PHE A 136 -5.63 2.13 -9.09
N LYS A 137 -5.82 2.99 -8.10
CA LYS A 137 -4.96 4.14 -7.82
C LYS A 137 -3.98 3.77 -6.73
N VAL A 138 -2.69 3.72 -7.09
CA VAL A 138 -1.62 3.45 -6.12
C VAL A 138 -1.42 4.70 -5.27
N ILE A 139 -1.52 4.55 -3.96
CA ILE A 139 -1.42 5.64 -2.98
C ILE A 139 -0.43 5.30 -1.86
N THR A 140 0.16 6.32 -1.24
CA THR A 140 0.96 6.17 -0.03
C THR A 140 0.08 5.96 1.20
N THR A 141 0.68 5.60 2.33
CA THR A 141 -0.03 5.44 3.61
C THR A 141 -0.71 6.74 4.04
N GLY A 142 -0.03 7.87 3.87
CA GLY A 142 -0.54 9.20 4.24
C GLY A 142 -1.69 9.72 3.37
N GLN A 143 -1.78 9.25 2.11
CA GLN A 143 -2.78 9.73 1.16
C GLN A 143 -4.19 9.14 1.35
N ARG A 144 -4.33 8.03 2.10
CA ARG A 144 -5.61 7.27 2.24
C ARG A 144 -6.81 8.15 2.57
N LEU A 145 -6.65 9.12 3.47
CA LEU A 145 -7.72 10.02 3.88
C LEU A 145 -8.05 11.06 2.81
N ALA A 146 -7.02 11.69 2.22
CA ALA A 146 -7.19 12.76 1.24
C ALA A 146 -7.95 12.28 0.00
N VAL A 147 -7.56 11.13 -0.56
CA VAL A 147 -8.18 10.58 -1.79
C VAL A 147 -9.65 10.17 -1.63
N LEU A 148 -10.09 9.88 -0.38
CA LEU A 148 -11.50 9.63 -0.08
C LEU A 148 -12.29 10.93 0.09
N LYS A 149 -11.66 11.95 0.67
CA LYS A 149 -12.31 13.25 0.91
C LYS A 149 -12.49 14.05 -0.37
N ASP A 150 -11.53 13.99 -1.28
CA ASP A 150 -11.60 14.69 -2.57
C ASP A 150 -12.37 13.91 -3.65
N GLY A 151 -12.80 12.67 -3.33
CA GLY A 151 -13.56 11.83 -4.25
C GLY A 151 -12.74 11.25 -5.41
N SER A 152 -11.42 11.28 -5.33
CA SER A 152 -10.57 10.72 -6.38
C SER A 152 -10.57 9.19 -6.41
N VAL A 153 -11.06 8.56 -5.35
CA VAL A 153 -11.37 7.12 -5.29
C VAL A 153 -12.72 6.91 -4.61
N ASP A 154 -13.38 5.79 -4.92
CA ASP A 154 -14.64 5.39 -4.27
C ASP A 154 -14.39 4.69 -2.93
N ILE A 155 -13.28 3.95 -2.84
CA ILE A 155 -12.96 3.06 -1.75
C ILE A 155 -11.44 2.94 -1.58
N VAL A 156 -11.00 2.73 -0.35
CA VAL A 156 -9.58 2.44 -0.04
C VAL A 156 -9.48 1.10 0.67
N ALA A 157 -8.65 0.20 0.13
CA ALA A 157 -8.18 -1.02 0.77
C ALA A 157 -6.64 -0.98 0.82
N ARG A 158 -6.08 -0.68 2.00
CA ARG A 158 -4.64 -0.53 2.19
C ARG A 158 -4.28 -0.67 3.66
N ALA A 159 -4.50 -1.86 4.24
CA ALA A 159 -4.25 -2.10 5.67
C ALA A 159 -4.77 -0.92 6.50
N TYR A 160 -6.07 -0.61 6.37
CA TYR A 160 -6.58 0.66 6.87
C TYR A 160 -7.28 0.48 8.21
N THR A 161 -6.53 0.66 9.30
CA THR A 161 -7.01 0.53 10.68
C THR A 161 -8.19 1.46 10.96
N ILE A 162 -9.27 0.88 11.42
CA ILE A 162 -10.47 1.58 11.91
C ILE A 162 -10.14 2.23 13.26
N ASN A 163 -10.38 3.55 13.40
CA ASN A 163 -10.33 4.25 14.68
C ASN A 163 -11.22 5.50 14.68
N CYS A 164 -11.47 6.08 15.85
CA CYS A 164 -12.36 7.22 16.01
C CYS A 164 -11.89 8.48 15.27
N THR A 165 -10.58 8.73 15.25
CA THR A 165 -10.00 9.90 14.56
C THR A 165 -10.31 9.86 13.06
N ARG A 166 -10.25 8.67 12.45
CA ARG A 166 -10.58 8.44 11.05
C ARG A 166 -12.08 8.46 10.80
N TRP A 167 -12.89 7.87 11.70
CA TRP A 167 -14.35 7.95 11.64
C TRP A 167 -14.89 9.40 11.66
N ALA A 168 -14.19 10.33 12.29
CA ALA A 168 -14.58 11.74 12.25
C ALA A 168 -14.53 12.32 10.82
N GLN A 169 -13.80 11.71 9.90
CA GLN A 169 -13.46 12.26 8.59
C GLN A 169 -13.94 11.43 7.40
N ILE A 170 -14.02 10.11 7.56
CA ILE A 170 -14.49 9.14 6.56
C ILE A 170 -15.32 8.07 7.25
N ASP A 171 -15.98 7.24 6.46
CA ASP A 171 -16.67 6.06 6.94
C ASP A 171 -15.86 4.79 6.66
N PHE A 172 -16.18 3.72 7.39
CA PHE A 172 -15.56 2.41 7.21
C PHE A 172 -16.60 1.31 7.04
N SER A 173 -16.23 0.27 6.31
CA SER A 173 -16.91 -1.00 6.40
C SER A 173 -16.80 -1.61 7.80
N THR A 174 -17.48 -2.72 8.04
CA THR A 174 -17.16 -3.61 9.17
C THR A 174 -15.71 -4.12 9.01
N GLU A 175 -15.09 -4.44 10.15
CA GLU A 175 -13.76 -5.06 10.18
C GLU A 175 -13.73 -6.31 9.28
N TYR A 176 -12.75 -6.40 8.37
CA TYR A 176 -12.54 -7.59 7.55
C TYR A 176 -11.30 -8.39 7.97
N TYR A 177 -10.43 -7.80 8.77
CA TYR A 177 -9.23 -8.47 9.33
C TYR A 177 -8.79 -7.78 10.61
N LEU A 178 -8.33 -8.55 11.59
CA LEU A 178 -7.70 -8.03 12.80
C LEU A 178 -6.20 -8.30 12.74
N ALA A 179 -5.43 -7.25 12.46
CA ALA A 179 -3.98 -7.26 12.57
C ALA A 179 -3.52 -6.78 13.97
N GLY A 180 -2.23 -6.87 14.21
CA GLY A 180 -1.63 -6.30 15.40
C GLY A 180 -0.22 -5.80 15.16
N GLN A 181 0.12 -4.65 15.73
CA GLN A 181 1.44 -4.04 15.54
C GLN A 181 2.53 -4.86 16.24
N LYS A 182 3.61 -5.11 15.52
CA LYS A 182 4.82 -5.83 15.96
C LYS A 182 6.09 -5.09 15.51
N VAL A 183 7.23 -5.75 15.66
CA VAL A 183 8.55 -5.26 15.26
C VAL A 183 9.23 -6.25 14.34
N LEU A 184 9.93 -5.74 13.33
CA LEU A 184 10.85 -6.45 12.47
C LEU A 184 12.25 -5.94 12.71
N VAL A 185 13.19 -6.86 12.88
CA VAL A 185 14.62 -6.59 13.14
C VAL A 185 15.48 -7.50 12.28
N ALA A 186 16.80 -7.26 12.26
CA ALA A 186 17.74 -8.20 11.65
C ALA A 186 17.75 -9.54 12.43
N LYS A 187 17.93 -10.66 11.75
CA LYS A 187 18.12 -11.95 12.39
C LYS A 187 19.32 -11.89 13.33
N GLY A 188 19.11 -12.32 14.58
CA GLY A 188 20.14 -12.26 15.63
C GLY A 188 20.40 -10.87 16.20
N ALA A 189 19.53 -9.89 15.93
CA ALA A 189 19.68 -8.53 16.47
C ALA A 189 19.77 -8.53 18.00
N THR A 190 20.75 -7.76 18.50
CA THR A 190 20.96 -7.56 19.94
C THR A 190 21.06 -6.07 20.27
N VAL A 191 20.63 -5.71 21.46
CA VAL A 191 20.86 -4.39 22.06
C VAL A 191 21.54 -4.59 23.41
N ASN A 192 22.70 -3.97 23.62
CA ASN A 192 23.53 -4.16 24.81
C ASN A 192 23.84 -5.65 25.10
N GLY A 193 24.10 -6.44 24.04
CA GLY A 193 24.42 -7.88 24.13
C GLY A 193 23.24 -8.79 24.42
N LYS A 194 22.00 -8.26 24.52
CA LYS A 194 20.77 -9.04 24.73
C LYS A 194 19.96 -9.13 23.46
N PRO A 195 19.36 -10.30 23.12
CA PRO A 195 18.46 -10.43 21.98
C PRO A 195 17.30 -9.45 22.07
N VAL A 196 16.88 -8.93 20.92
CA VAL A 196 15.65 -8.11 20.82
C VAL A 196 14.44 -9.03 20.86
N THR A 197 13.61 -8.87 21.88
CA THR A 197 12.39 -9.65 22.11
C THR A 197 11.11 -8.84 21.96
N GLY A 198 11.22 -7.50 21.89
CA GLY A 198 10.09 -6.59 21.72
C GLY A 198 10.51 -5.17 21.40
N ILE A 199 9.53 -4.28 21.28
CA ILE A 199 9.76 -2.86 20.97
C ILE A 199 10.52 -2.15 22.09
N GLU A 200 10.34 -2.56 23.36
CA GLU A 200 10.95 -1.96 24.55
C GLU A 200 12.47 -2.14 24.59
N ASP A 201 13.00 -3.18 23.94
CA ASP A 201 14.44 -3.45 23.86
C ASP A 201 15.17 -2.48 22.94
N LEU A 202 14.44 -1.72 22.11
CA LEU A 202 14.99 -0.84 21.08
C LEU A 202 15.28 0.59 21.55
N LYS A 203 15.38 0.84 22.87
CA LYS A 203 15.73 2.17 23.39
C LYS A 203 17.03 2.69 22.78
N GLY A 204 17.02 3.95 22.32
CA GLY A 204 18.12 4.60 21.61
C GLY A 204 18.22 4.23 20.12
N LYS A 205 17.39 3.30 19.63
CA LYS A 205 17.42 2.81 18.26
C LYS A 205 16.48 3.57 17.34
N LYS A 206 16.85 3.66 16.07
CA LYS A 206 16.02 4.23 15.01
C LYS A 206 15.02 3.19 14.54
N VAL A 207 13.73 3.47 14.69
CA VAL A 207 12.64 2.58 14.28
C VAL A 207 11.80 3.27 13.21
N CYS A 208 11.61 2.59 12.08
CA CYS A 208 10.83 3.13 10.97
C CYS A 208 9.36 2.69 11.02
N ALA A 209 8.47 3.63 10.68
CA ALA A 209 7.07 3.36 10.36
C ALA A 209 6.58 4.38 9.31
N PRO A 210 5.54 4.05 8.52
CA PRO A 210 5.03 5.00 7.54
C PRO A 210 4.34 6.20 8.19
N VAL A 211 4.55 7.39 7.61
CA VAL A 211 3.85 8.61 7.99
C VAL A 211 2.34 8.44 7.77
N GLY A 212 1.51 8.92 8.71
CA GLY A 212 0.05 8.76 8.65
C GLY A 212 -0.47 7.36 9.00
N SER A 213 0.40 6.49 9.56
CA SER A 213 0.01 5.18 10.10
C SER A 213 -0.23 5.25 11.61
N THR A 214 -1.12 4.38 12.10
CA THR A 214 -1.28 4.11 13.55
C THR A 214 0.01 3.57 14.16
N SER A 215 0.80 2.84 13.36
CA SER A 215 2.11 2.35 13.76
C SER A 215 3.08 3.48 14.10
N MET A 216 3.11 4.56 13.31
CA MET A 216 3.92 5.74 13.59
C MET A 216 3.39 6.51 14.81
N GLU A 217 2.07 6.65 14.92
CA GLU A 217 1.44 7.30 16.08
C GLU A 217 1.80 6.56 17.38
N LYS A 218 1.67 5.23 17.37
CA LYS A 218 2.04 4.39 18.51
C LYS A 218 3.55 4.43 18.79
N LEU A 219 4.39 4.39 17.74
CA LEU A 219 5.84 4.47 17.90
C LEU A 219 6.29 5.73 18.66
N LYS A 220 5.68 6.85 18.40
CA LYS A 220 5.97 8.13 19.08
C LYS A 220 5.63 8.13 20.56
N THR A 221 4.81 7.19 21.03
CA THR A 221 4.47 7.07 22.47
C THR A 221 5.54 6.33 23.28
N PHE A 222 6.47 5.64 22.63
CA PHE A 222 7.55 4.93 23.31
C PHE A 222 8.72 5.87 23.60
N ALA A 223 8.93 6.17 24.87
CA ALA A 223 10.05 7.02 25.31
C ALA A 223 11.41 6.37 24.96
N GLY A 224 12.32 7.17 24.42
CA GLY A 224 13.69 6.73 24.12
C GLY A 224 13.88 6.01 22.80
N LEU A 225 12.82 5.80 22.01
CA LEU A 225 12.96 5.39 20.61
C LEU A 225 13.19 6.62 19.71
N VAL A 226 13.81 6.40 18.55
CA VAL A 226 14.01 7.44 17.54
C VAL A 226 13.13 7.11 16.32
N PRO A 227 11.92 7.69 16.22
CA PRO A 227 11.03 7.45 15.10
C PRO A 227 11.60 7.98 13.78
N VAL A 228 11.54 7.17 12.73
CA VAL A 228 11.91 7.53 11.35
C VAL A 228 10.71 7.31 10.45
N GLY A 229 10.35 8.33 9.68
CA GLY A 229 9.20 8.27 8.76
C GLY A 229 9.60 7.80 7.36
N SER A 230 8.67 7.11 6.68
CA SER A 230 8.70 6.81 5.25
C SER A 230 7.30 6.90 4.68
N ASP A 231 7.13 6.94 3.36
CA ASP A 231 5.83 6.96 2.71
C ASP A 231 5.12 5.60 2.77
N THR A 232 5.90 4.51 2.77
CA THR A 232 5.41 3.13 2.80
C THR A 232 6.24 2.25 3.72
N HIS A 233 5.74 1.06 4.08
CA HIS A 233 6.52 0.07 4.81
C HIS A 233 7.68 -0.48 3.98
N THR A 234 7.51 -0.62 2.67
CA THR A 234 8.60 -1.02 1.77
C THR A 234 9.71 0.05 1.71
N GLY A 235 9.34 1.34 1.79
CA GLY A 235 10.31 2.40 1.99
C GLY A 235 11.08 2.26 3.32
N CYS A 236 10.42 1.83 4.40
CA CYS A 236 11.10 1.48 5.64
C CYS A 236 12.05 0.29 5.46
N LEU A 237 11.67 -0.73 4.66
CA LEU A 237 12.55 -1.88 4.37
C LEU A 237 13.82 -1.44 3.64
N VAL A 238 13.71 -0.53 2.68
CA VAL A 238 14.88 0.05 1.99
C VAL A 238 15.81 0.76 2.98
N LEU A 239 15.26 1.57 3.89
CA LEU A 239 16.06 2.24 4.94
C LEU A 239 16.73 1.23 5.87
N PHE A 240 16.04 0.15 6.21
CA PHE A 240 16.55 -0.93 7.04
C PHE A 240 17.71 -1.67 6.35
N GLN A 241 17.55 -2.07 5.10
CA GLN A 241 18.60 -2.71 4.29
C GLN A 241 19.84 -1.83 4.10
N GLN A 242 19.64 -0.50 4.09
CA GLN A 242 20.75 0.48 4.03
C GLN A 242 21.39 0.74 5.41
N GLY A 243 20.94 0.10 6.48
CA GLY A 243 21.42 0.37 7.85
C GLY A 243 21.09 1.76 8.38
N LYS A 244 20.14 2.47 7.76
CA LYS A 244 19.71 3.80 8.20
C LYS A 244 18.74 3.76 9.38
N VAL A 245 18.08 2.63 9.58
CA VAL A 245 17.23 2.33 10.72
C VAL A 245 17.56 0.95 11.27
N ASP A 246 17.37 0.75 12.57
CA ASP A 246 17.69 -0.49 13.28
C ASP A 246 16.52 -1.49 13.25
N ALA A 247 15.28 -1.00 13.10
CA ALA A 247 14.07 -1.80 13.10
C ALA A 247 12.95 -1.14 12.30
N ILE A 248 11.92 -1.94 11.99
CA ILE A 248 10.67 -1.48 11.40
C ILE A 248 9.53 -1.89 12.33
N THR A 249 8.57 -1.02 12.57
CA THR A 249 7.33 -1.39 13.25
C THR A 249 6.13 -1.22 12.34
N GLY A 250 5.19 -2.13 12.44
CA GLY A 250 3.99 -2.19 11.62
C GLY A 250 3.13 -3.40 11.98
N ASP A 251 2.06 -3.58 11.25
CA ASP A 251 1.13 -4.67 11.44
C ASP A 251 1.78 -5.99 11.06
N ASP A 252 1.45 -7.05 11.77
CA ASP A 252 2.04 -8.38 11.60
C ASP A 252 1.94 -8.92 10.16
N THR A 253 0.80 -8.68 9.49
CA THR A 253 0.60 -9.01 8.06
C THR A 253 1.58 -8.29 7.15
N VAL A 254 1.79 -7.00 7.39
CA VAL A 254 2.70 -6.16 6.61
C VAL A 254 4.15 -6.58 6.87
N LEU A 255 4.52 -6.75 8.15
CA LEU A 255 5.87 -7.18 8.51
C LEU A 255 6.20 -8.58 8.01
N ALA A 256 5.22 -9.49 7.98
CA ALA A 256 5.39 -10.81 7.38
C ALA A 256 5.73 -10.71 5.88
N GLY A 257 5.05 -9.80 5.15
CA GLY A 257 5.37 -9.50 3.76
C GLY A 257 6.77 -8.91 3.58
N LEU A 258 7.23 -8.02 4.48
CA LEU A 258 8.60 -7.48 4.45
C LEU A 258 9.64 -8.56 4.73
N ALA A 259 9.40 -9.41 5.74
CA ALA A 259 10.30 -10.52 6.07
C ALA A 259 10.40 -11.56 4.95
N ALA A 260 9.35 -11.74 4.16
CA ALA A 260 9.38 -12.58 2.96
C ALA A 260 10.23 -11.99 1.83
N GLN A 261 10.43 -10.68 1.81
CA GLN A 261 11.25 -9.96 0.82
C GLN A 261 12.71 -9.81 1.25
N ASP A 262 13.01 -10.02 2.54
CA ASP A 262 14.37 -9.89 3.09
C ASP A 262 14.74 -11.10 3.95
N PRO A 263 15.61 -12.01 3.43
CA PRO A 263 16.01 -13.21 4.16
C PRO A 263 16.81 -12.94 5.44
N TYR A 264 17.31 -11.71 5.63
CA TYR A 264 18.04 -11.30 6.83
C TYR A 264 17.16 -10.63 7.87
N ALA A 265 15.91 -10.34 7.56
CA ALA A 265 14.94 -9.76 8.48
C ALA A 265 14.09 -10.84 9.17
N VAL A 266 13.59 -10.53 10.36
CA VAL A 266 12.67 -11.39 11.11
C VAL A 266 11.67 -10.55 11.90
N VAL A 267 10.42 -10.98 11.89
CA VAL A 267 9.40 -10.44 12.80
C VAL A 267 9.61 -11.03 14.19
N VAL A 268 9.76 -10.17 15.19
CA VAL A 268 9.96 -10.59 16.58
C VAL A 268 8.78 -11.43 17.06
N LYS A 269 9.07 -12.59 17.67
CA LYS A 269 8.07 -13.53 18.20
C LYS A 269 7.52 -13.05 19.56
N ALA A 270 6.92 -11.86 19.55
CA ALA A 270 6.23 -11.30 20.71
C ALA A 270 4.73 -11.14 20.40
N PRO A 271 3.86 -11.05 21.41
CA PRO A 271 2.49 -10.61 21.20
C PRO A 271 2.45 -9.24 20.52
N ALA A 272 1.44 -9.01 19.69
CA ALA A 272 1.19 -7.68 19.17
C ALA A 272 0.86 -6.71 20.33
N PHE A 273 1.36 -5.49 20.25
CA PHE A 273 1.17 -4.49 21.31
C PHE A 273 0.05 -3.48 21.01
N THR A 274 -0.61 -3.61 19.84
CA THR A 274 -1.87 -2.94 19.49
C THR A 274 -2.81 -3.92 18.82
N LYS A 275 -4.08 -3.51 18.70
CA LYS A 275 -5.06 -4.12 17.80
C LYS A 275 -5.27 -3.19 16.62
N GLU A 276 -5.14 -3.71 15.41
CA GLU A 276 -5.24 -2.96 14.15
C GLU A 276 -6.38 -3.55 13.29
N PRO A 277 -7.66 -3.24 13.62
CA PRO A 277 -8.79 -3.73 12.85
C PRO A 277 -8.84 -3.06 11.48
N TYR A 278 -8.79 -3.84 10.41
CA TYR A 278 -8.84 -3.31 9.04
C TYR A 278 -10.28 -3.17 8.56
N GLY A 279 -10.59 -2.00 8.01
CA GLY A 279 -11.83 -1.71 7.30
C GLY A 279 -11.57 -1.11 5.93
N LEU A 280 -12.53 -1.24 5.04
CA LEU A 280 -12.53 -0.55 3.76
C LEU A 280 -12.98 0.89 4.00
N GLY A 281 -12.11 1.86 3.67
CA GLY A 281 -12.41 3.28 3.83
C GLY A 281 -13.31 3.78 2.69
N ILE A 282 -14.32 4.58 3.02
CA ILE A 282 -15.32 5.13 2.08
C ILE A 282 -15.59 6.58 2.46
N SER A 283 -15.92 7.45 1.50
CA SER A 283 -16.29 8.83 1.78
C SER A 283 -17.57 8.89 2.62
N LYS A 284 -17.64 9.84 3.58
CA LYS A 284 -18.88 10.12 4.36
C LYS A 284 -20.08 10.50 3.50
N ASN A 285 -19.85 10.91 2.27
CA ASN A 285 -20.92 11.27 1.36
C ASN A 285 -21.64 10.06 0.75
N ASN A 286 -21.14 8.84 1.00
CA ASN A 286 -21.61 7.61 0.36
C ASN A 286 -22.04 6.54 1.39
N PRO A 287 -22.97 6.83 2.32
CA PRO A 287 -23.38 5.87 3.37
C PRO A 287 -24.07 4.62 2.80
N ASP A 288 -24.75 4.73 1.67
CA ASP A 288 -25.39 3.58 1.00
C ASP A 288 -24.32 2.63 0.46
N PHE A 289 -23.19 3.16 0.00
CA PHE A 289 -22.09 2.34 -0.45
C PHE A 289 -21.44 1.58 0.71
N VAL A 290 -21.32 2.18 1.91
CA VAL A 290 -20.87 1.47 3.11
C VAL A 290 -21.79 0.30 3.44
N ARG A 291 -23.10 0.49 3.42
CA ARG A 291 -24.09 -0.58 3.68
C ARG A 291 -23.98 -1.72 2.66
N PHE A 292 -23.84 -1.37 1.39
CA PHE A 292 -23.64 -2.32 0.31
C PHE A 292 -22.34 -3.13 0.50
N VAL A 293 -21.22 -2.48 0.76
CA VAL A 293 -19.93 -3.11 1.03
C VAL A 293 -20.01 -4.05 2.24
N ASN A 294 -20.72 -3.65 3.30
CA ASN A 294 -20.94 -4.50 4.47
C ASN A 294 -21.74 -5.76 4.12
N GLY A 295 -22.73 -5.66 3.24
CA GLY A 295 -23.44 -6.83 2.70
C GLY A 295 -22.52 -7.78 1.92
N VAL A 296 -21.61 -7.23 1.11
CA VAL A 296 -20.59 -8.03 0.39
C VAL A 296 -19.68 -8.76 1.37
N LEU A 297 -19.11 -8.04 2.35
CA LEU A 297 -18.23 -8.65 3.35
C LEU A 297 -18.96 -9.70 4.20
N GLN A 298 -20.24 -9.50 4.51
CA GLN A 298 -21.06 -10.49 5.21
C GLN A 298 -21.19 -11.77 4.36
N GLN A 299 -21.47 -11.62 3.07
CA GLN A 299 -21.54 -12.76 2.16
C GLN A 299 -20.20 -13.51 2.09
N MET A 300 -19.08 -12.81 1.92
CA MET A 300 -17.74 -13.43 1.88
C MET A 300 -17.44 -14.28 3.12
N ARG A 301 -17.96 -13.85 4.30
CA ARG A 301 -17.79 -14.63 5.56
C ARG A 301 -18.60 -15.89 5.54
N THR A 302 -19.82 -15.84 5.00
CA THR A 302 -20.79 -16.96 5.06
C THR A 302 -20.58 -18.00 3.96
N ASP A 303 -20.11 -17.58 2.78
CA ASP A 303 -19.88 -18.47 1.63
C ASP A 303 -18.43 -18.98 1.51
N GLY A 304 -17.56 -18.63 2.47
CA GLY A 304 -16.18 -19.11 2.53
C GLY A 304 -15.18 -18.34 1.66
N GLN A 305 -15.59 -17.33 0.90
CA GLN A 305 -14.68 -16.55 0.06
C GLN A 305 -13.61 -15.83 0.90
N TRP A 306 -13.96 -15.36 2.10
CA TRP A 306 -12.99 -14.76 3.01
C TRP A 306 -11.88 -15.74 3.43
N ALA A 307 -12.26 -16.97 3.80
CA ALA A 307 -11.32 -18.01 4.20
C ALA A 307 -10.41 -18.43 3.04
N ALA A 308 -10.98 -18.55 1.84
CA ALA A 308 -10.22 -18.84 0.63
C ALA A 308 -9.20 -17.74 0.29
N ALA A 309 -9.58 -16.46 0.43
CA ALA A 309 -8.67 -15.33 0.26
C ALA A 309 -7.54 -15.34 1.30
N TYR A 310 -7.86 -15.63 2.58
CA TYR A 310 -6.86 -15.77 3.62
C TYR A 310 -5.89 -16.93 3.33
N ASP A 311 -6.40 -18.08 2.98
CA ASP A 311 -5.58 -19.26 2.66
C ASP A 311 -4.66 -19.01 1.47
N THR A 312 -5.11 -18.25 0.50
CA THR A 312 -4.29 -17.87 -0.67
C THR A 312 -3.15 -16.93 -0.31
N TRP A 313 -3.43 -15.90 0.48
CA TRP A 313 -2.49 -14.79 0.65
C TRP A 313 -1.74 -14.79 1.98
N LEU A 314 -2.40 -15.19 3.08
CA LEU A 314 -1.86 -14.96 4.42
C LEU A 314 -1.41 -16.25 5.11
N LYS A 315 -2.01 -17.38 4.81
CA LYS A 315 -1.74 -18.67 5.49
C LYS A 315 -0.28 -19.06 5.47
N GLY A 316 0.41 -18.90 4.35
CA GLY A 316 1.82 -19.26 4.22
C GLY A 316 2.75 -18.51 5.18
N ALA A 317 2.40 -17.27 5.51
CA ALA A 317 3.20 -16.40 6.37
C ALA A 317 2.70 -16.32 7.82
N LEU A 318 1.40 -16.46 8.05
CA LEU A 318 0.76 -16.23 9.35
C LEU A 318 0.15 -17.50 9.98
N GLY A 319 0.14 -18.62 9.27
CA GLY A 319 -0.46 -19.86 9.72
C GLY A 319 -1.94 -19.99 9.33
N PRO A 320 -2.65 -20.99 9.90
CA PRO A 320 -4.03 -21.29 9.56
C PRO A 320 -4.97 -20.09 9.72
N ALA A 321 -6.00 -20.00 8.86
CA ALA A 321 -7.00 -18.94 8.93
C ALA A 321 -7.69 -18.93 10.29
N PRO A 322 -7.75 -17.78 10.99
CA PRO A 322 -8.67 -17.61 12.10
C PRO A 322 -10.11 -17.56 11.60
N ALA A 323 -11.06 -17.56 12.51
CA ALA A 323 -12.43 -17.20 12.15
C ALA A 323 -12.45 -15.76 11.60
N PRO A 324 -13.20 -15.48 10.51
CA PRO A 324 -13.35 -14.12 10.02
C PRO A 324 -13.97 -13.21 11.10
N PRO A 325 -13.51 -11.94 11.21
CA PRO A 325 -14.06 -11.03 12.21
C PRO A 325 -15.58 -10.90 12.08
N SER A 326 -16.29 -11.02 13.20
CA SER A 326 -17.74 -10.82 13.24
C SER A 326 -18.09 -9.36 12.97
N PRO A 327 -19.10 -9.08 12.12
CA PRO A 327 -19.51 -7.71 11.86
C PRO A 327 -20.13 -7.07 13.11
N VAL A 328 -19.77 -5.82 13.39
CA VAL A 328 -20.40 -5.01 14.43
C VAL A 328 -21.17 -3.89 13.75
N TYR A 329 -22.46 -3.82 14.04
CA TYR A 329 -23.37 -2.80 13.51
C TYR A 329 -23.86 -1.86 14.62
N GLY A 330 -24.58 -0.81 14.24
CA GLY A 330 -25.21 0.13 15.17
C GLY A 330 -24.86 1.60 14.93
N ARG A 331 -23.92 1.87 14.02
CA ARG A 331 -23.66 3.24 13.59
C ARG A 331 -24.75 3.69 12.63
N GLN A 332 -25.10 4.97 12.75
CA GLN A 332 -26.00 5.67 11.81
C GLN A 332 -25.18 6.67 11.00
N PRO A 333 -25.59 6.97 9.73
CA PRO A 333 -24.97 7.99 8.88
C PRO A 333 -24.96 9.37 9.50
#